data_baec36e4987de965a587ef01c8deccbb
#
_entry.id   baec36e4987de965a587ef01c8deccbb
#
_cell.length_a   1.000
_cell.length_b   1.000
_cell.length_c   1.000
_cell.angle_alpha   90.00
_cell.angle_beta   90.00
_cell.angle_gamma   90.00
#
_symmetry.space_group_name_H-M   'P 1'
#
loop_
_entity.id
_entity.type
_entity.pdbx_description
1 polymer ?
#
loop_
_entity_poly.entity_id
_entity_poly.type
_entity_poly.pdbx_seq_one_letter_code
_entity_poly.pdbx_strand_id
1 'polypeptide(L)'
;MRRSILFLAAGLLAATTTAQARDTRVEQSLQALLSSPQAREVGIDGSVRFYLAGQPVSVEQRFGEDVTNKKTNAANKSDEEACRWVALSALLALQDGAKARGANAVVDVVSFYKRNEFRSATHYECYAGTL
;
A
#
# COMPACT_ATOMS: atom_id res chain seq x y z
N MET A 1 45.07 -6.17 -58.98
CA MET A 1 44.89 -6.65 -57.60
C MET A 1 43.89 -5.72 -56.85
N ARG A 2 42.66 -6.17 -56.69
CA ARG A 2 41.67 -5.44 -55.92
C ARG A 2 41.69 -5.95 -54.45
N ARG A 3 42.13 -5.10 -53.55
CA ARG A 3 42.00 -5.39 -52.08
C ARG A 3 40.63 -4.95 -51.62
N SER A 4 39.77 -5.93 -51.34
CA SER A 4 38.49 -5.69 -50.67
C SER A 4 38.75 -5.52 -49.18
N ILE A 5 38.48 -4.33 -48.68
CA ILE A 5 38.49 -4.06 -47.24
C ILE A 5 37.09 -4.35 -46.73
N LEU A 6 36.94 -5.43 -45.96
CA LEU A 6 35.73 -5.70 -45.22
C LEU A 6 35.74 -4.85 -43.93
N PHE A 7 34.85 -3.88 -43.87
CA PHE A 7 34.57 -3.19 -42.62
C PHE A 7 33.57 -4.04 -41.80
N LEU A 8 34.07 -4.66 -40.75
CA LEU A 8 33.17 -5.22 -39.70
C LEU A 8 32.66 -4.07 -38.87
N ALA A 9 31.39 -3.70 -39.04
CA ALA A 9 30.70 -2.81 -38.14
C ALA A 9 30.28 -3.64 -36.92
N ALA A 10 31.00 -3.51 -35.83
CA ALA A 10 30.57 -4.04 -34.54
C ALA A 10 29.46 -3.14 -34.00
N GLY A 11 28.21 -3.56 -34.18
CA GLY A 11 27.08 -2.91 -33.58
C GLY A 11 27.09 -3.16 -32.09
N LEU A 12 27.35 -2.12 -31.28
CA LEU A 12 27.15 -2.13 -29.83
C LEU A 12 25.65 -2.12 -29.60
N LEU A 13 25.06 -3.28 -29.29
CA LEU A 13 23.70 -3.32 -28.70
C LEU A 13 23.82 -2.81 -27.27
N ALA A 14 23.50 -1.53 -27.05
CA ALA A 14 23.26 -1.02 -25.73
C ALA A 14 21.95 -1.63 -25.25
N ALA A 15 22.04 -2.61 -24.34
CA ALA A 15 20.89 -3.10 -23.61
C ALA A 15 20.43 -1.96 -22.68
N THR A 16 19.41 -1.21 -23.10
CA THR A 16 18.73 -0.28 -22.20
C THR A 16 17.89 -1.10 -21.24
N THR A 17 18.40 -1.30 -20.03
CA THR A 17 17.58 -1.80 -18.92
C THR A 17 16.62 -0.67 -18.54
N THR A 18 15.38 -0.74 -19.03
CA THR A 18 14.32 0.11 -18.51
C THR A 18 14.03 -0.34 -17.10
N ALA A 19 14.36 0.52 -16.11
CA ALA A 19 13.90 0.31 -14.73
C ALA A 19 12.38 0.45 -14.75
N GLN A 20 11.67 -0.68 -14.68
CA GLN A 20 10.23 -0.67 -14.54
C GLN A 20 9.87 -0.42 -13.08
N ALA A 21 8.99 0.54 -12.83
CA ALA A 21 8.36 0.71 -11.54
C ALA A 21 7.61 -0.58 -11.18
N ARG A 22 7.81 -1.08 -9.97
CA ARG A 22 7.08 -2.25 -9.47
C ARG A 22 5.65 -1.82 -9.14
N ASP A 23 4.69 -2.56 -9.64
CA ASP A 23 3.26 -2.38 -9.36
C ASP A 23 2.67 -3.73 -8.98
N THR A 24 3.31 -4.39 -8.02
CA THR A 24 2.93 -5.72 -7.57
C THR A 24 1.81 -5.62 -6.54
N ARG A 25 0.73 -6.33 -6.80
CA ARG A 25 -0.39 -6.45 -5.87
C ARG A 25 -0.02 -7.38 -4.72
N VAL A 26 -0.25 -6.91 -3.49
CA VAL A 26 0.02 -7.65 -2.26
C VAL A 26 -1.24 -7.64 -1.39
N GLU A 27 -1.66 -8.80 -0.90
CA GLU A 27 -2.70 -8.93 0.11
C GLU A 27 -2.08 -9.31 1.46
N GLN A 28 -2.53 -8.66 2.51
CA GLN A 28 -2.04 -8.92 3.87
C GLN A 28 -3.17 -8.88 4.89
N SER A 29 -2.99 -9.61 5.97
CA SER A 29 -3.93 -9.62 7.10
C SER A 29 -3.90 -8.29 7.86
N LEU A 30 -5.06 -7.67 8.03
CA LEU A 30 -5.18 -6.47 8.84
C LEU A 30 -4.88 -6.77 10.32
N GLN A 31 -5.34 -7.89 10.84
CA GLN A 31 -5.10 -8.27 12.23
C GLN A 31 -3.60 -8.45 12.50
N ALA A 32 -2.88 -9.10 11.60
CA ALA A 32 -1.43 -9.26 11.71
C ALA A 32 -0.73 -7.89 11.68
N LEU A 33 -1.16 -6.98 10.82
CA LEU A 33 -0.61 -5.64 10.74
C LEU A 33 -0.82 -4.86 12.05
N LEU A 34 -2.03 -4.86 12.58
CA LEU A 34 -2.38 -4.15 13.82
C LEU A 34 -1.67 -4.74 15.05
N SER A 35 -1.32 -6.02 15.01
CA SER A 35 -0.57 -6.70 16.07
C SER A 35 0.95 -6.54 15.93
N SER A 36 1.43 -5.94 14.86
CA SER A 36 2.85 -5.79 14.61
C SER A 36 3.48 -4.72 15.51
N PRO A 37 4.78 -4.83 15.85
CA PRO A 37 5.50 -3.78 16.56
C PRO A 37 5.49 -2.45 15.79
N GLN A 38 5.54 -2.49 14.48
CA GLN A 38 5.54 -1.31 13.62
C GLN A 38 4.26 -0.47 13.78
N ALA A 39 3.12 -1.11 14.02
CA ALA A 39 1.86 -0.39 14.26
C ALA A 39 1.98 0.56 15.46
N ARG A 40 2.61 0.10 16.54
CA ARG A 40 2.87 0.93 17.73
C ARG A 40 3.91 2.02 17.47
N GLU A 41 4.93 1.70 16.72
CA GLU A 41 5.99 2.67 16.37
C GLU A 41 5.44 3.87 15.61
N VAL A 42 4.48 3.68 14.70
CA VAL A 42 3.88 4.79 13.94
C VAL A 42 2.78 5.52 14.71
N GLY A 43 2.35 5.03 15.87
CA GLY A 43 1.37 5.69 16.73
C GLY A 43 -0.05 5.15 16.65
N ILE A 44 -0.25 3.94 16.15
CA ILE A 44 -1.53 3.24 16.24
C ILE A 44 -1.66 2.69 17.67
N ASP A 45 -2.53 3.29 18.45
CA ASP A 45 -2.59 3.13 19.91
C ASP A 45 -3.80 2.35 20.43
N GLY A 46 -4.65 1.86 19.51
CA GLY A 46 -5.86 1.13 19.88
C GLY A 46 -7.04 2.00 20.33
N SER A 47 -6.89 3.33 20.36
CA SER A 47 -7.99 4.26 20.69
C SER A 47 -9.09 4.27 19.65
N VAL A 48 -8.76 3.92 18.41
CA VAL A 48 -9.68 3.75 17.29
C VAL A 48 -9.59 2.31 16.82
N ARG A 49 -10.71 1.63 16.72
CA ARG A 49 -10.80 0.27 16.21
C ARG A 49 -11.09 0.30 14.72
N PHE A 50 -10.48 -0.62 13.98
CA PHE A 50 -10.66 -0.77 12.54
C PHE A 50 -11.42 -2.03 12.23
N TYR A 51 -12.49 -1.89 11.42
CA TYR A 51 -13.30 -3.01 10.97
C TYR A 51 -13.32 -3.02 9.44
N LEU A 52 -12.81 -4.10 8.86
CA LEU A 52 -12.92 -4.32 7.42
C LEU A 52 -14.37 -4.55 7.02
N ALA A 53 -14.69 -4.22 5.77
CA ALA A 53 -16.01 -4.50 5.21
C ALA A 53 -16.33 -5.99 5.33
N GLY A 54 -17.53 -6.30 5.81
CA GLY A 54 -17.96 -7.66 6.10
C GLY A 54 -17.70 -8.15 7.51
N GLN A 55 -16.92 -7.42 8.32
CA GLN A 55 -16.82 -7.71 9.75
C GLN A 55 -18.05 -7.21 10.49
N PRO A 56 -18.63 -8.04 11.38
CA PRO A 56 -19.80 -7.60 12.15
C PRO A 56 -19.40 -6.51 13.15
N VAL A 57 -20.14 -5.41 13.13
CA VAL A 57 -19.98 -4.32 14.08
C VAL A 57 -21.30 -3.57 14.22
N SER A 58 -21.65 -3.21 15.46
CA SER A 58 -22.79 -2.33 15.74
C SER A 58 -22.33 -0.88 15.78
N VAL A 59 -22.91 -0.05 14.93
CA VAL A 59 -22.61 1.37 14.84
C VAL A 59 -23.75 2.16 15.48
N GLU A 60 -23.47 2.93 16.55
CA GLU A 60 -24.45 3.76 17.22
C GLU A 60 -24.65 5.11 16.52
N GLN A 61 -23.55 5.70 16.06
CA GLN A 61 -23.54 7.00 15.40
C GLN A 61 -22.48 7.05 14.29
N ARG A 62 -22.86 7.61 13.15
CA ARG A 62 -21.96 7.82 12.03
C ARG A 62 -21.51 9.27 11.96
N PHE A 63 -20.20 9.49 11.79
CA PHE A 63 -19.58 10.81 11.71
C PHE A 63 -19.20 11.21 10.27
N GLY A 64 -19.45 10.35 9.30
CA GLY A 64 -19.14 10.57 7.90
C GLY A 64 -18.18 9.54 7.34
N GLU A 65 -17.72 9.79 6.13
CA GLU A 65 -16.76 8.95 5.40
C GLU A 65 -15.39 9.62 5.32
N ASP A 66 -14.37 8.81 5.20
CA ASP A 66 -13.01 9.26 5.02
C ASP A 66 -12.30 8.42 3.96
N VAL A 67 -11.42 9.05 3.20
CA VAL A 67 -10.57 8.40 2.21
C VAL A 67 -9.15 8.88 2.42
N THR A 68 -8.22 7.95 2.46
CA THR A 68 -6.80 8.27 2.53
C THR A 68 -6.06 7.63 1.38
N ASN A 69 -5.08 8.32 0.86
CA ASN A 69 -4.18 7.82 -0.17
C ASN A 69 -2.75 8.04 0.28
N LYS A 70 -1.99 6.97 0.44
CA LYS A 70 -0.62 7.01 0.92
C LYS A 70 0.30 6.28 -0.04
N LYS A 71 1.52 6.78 -0.13
CA LYS A 71 2.62 6.18 -0.88
C LYS A 71 3.82 6.04 0.03
N THR A 72 4.63 5.03 -0.22
CA THR A 72 5.91 4.86 0.44
C THR A 72 7.00 4.63 -0.59
N ASN A 73 8.23 4.99 -0.23
CA ASN A 73 9.38 4.62 -1.03
C ASN A 73 9.63 3.11 -0.87
N ALA A 74 9.50 2.38 -1.98
CA ALA A 74 9.72 0.93 -2.00
C ALA A 74 11.18 0.54 -2.31
N ALA A 75 12.09 1.51 -2.49
CA ALA A 75 13.50 1.23 -2.73
C ALA A 75 14.11 0.51 -1.51
N ASN A 76 14.86 -0.56 -1.77
CA ASN A 76 15.49 -1.40 -0.74
C ASN A 76 14.51 -2.08 0.23
N LYS A 77 13.23 -2.17 -0.13
CA LYS A 77 12.22 -2.90 0.62
C LYS A 77 11.61 -4.01 -0.23
N SER A 78 11.21 -5.10 0.41
CA SER A 78 10.33 -6.08 -0.23
C SER A 78 8.96 -5.46 -0.50
N ASP A 79 8.20 -6.05 -1.42
CA ASP A 79 6.83 -5.58 -1.69
C ASP A 79 5.95 -5.71 -0.44
N GLU A 80 6.13 -6.77 0.33
CA GLU A 80 5.41 -7.01 1.58
C GLU A 80 5.75 -5.96 2.63
N GLU A 81 7.01 -5.60 2.78
CA GLU A 81 7.44 -4.56 3.72
C GLU A 81 6.92 -3.19 3.31
N ALA A 82 7.03 -2.83 2.04
CA ALA A 82 6.49 -1.58 1.51
C ALA A 82 4.97 -1.50 1.72
N CYS A 83 4.27 -2.62 1.50
CA CYS A 83 2.84 -2.72 1.74
C CYS A 83 2.48 -2.47 3.22
N ARG A 84 3.19 -3.08 4.16
CA ARG A 84 2.96 -2.85 5.58
C ARG A 84 3.11 -1.37 5.96
N TRP A 85 4.18 -0.73 5.52
CA TRP A 85 4.42 0.67 5.84
C TRP A 85 3.37 1.60 5.25
N VAL A 86 2.97 1.40 3.99
CA VAL A 86 1.94 2.25 3.38
C VAL A 86 0.58 2.02 4.03
N ALA A 87 0.25 0.79 4.39
CA ALA A 87 -1.00 0.47 5.09
C ALA A 87 -1.03 1.11 6.49
N LEU A 88 0.06 1.05 7.25
CA LEU A 88 0.16 1.71 8.55
C LEU A 88 0.01 3.22 8.42
N SER A 89 0.59 3.84 7.42
CA SER A 89 0.43 5.27 7.15
C SER A 89 -1.02 5.63 6.85
N ALA A 90 -1.71 4.80 6.08
CA ALA A 90 -3.13 4.99 5.77
C ALA A 90 -4.01 4.84 7.02
N LEU A 91 -3.78 3.81 7.81
CA LEU A 91 -4.52 3.60 9.06
C LEU A 91 -4.29 4.72 10.08
N LEU A 92 -3.06 5.22 10.18
CA LEU A 92 -2.76 6.35 11.05
C LEU A 92 -3.55 7.60 10.65
N ALA A 93 -3.64 7.89 9.35
CA ALA A 93 -4.43 9.00 8.86
C ALA A 93 -5.93 8.82 9.17
N LEU A 94 -6.46 7.61 9.03
CA LEU A 94 -7.85 7.30 9.37
C LEU A 94 -8.08 7.40 10.89
N GLN A 95 -7.13 6.95 11.70
CA GLN A 95 -7.18 7.10 13.15
C GLN A 95 -7.26 8.57 13.57
N ASP A 96 -6.38 9.39 13.01
CA ASP A 96 -6.33 10.83 13.30
C ASP A 96 -7.63 11.52 12.85
N GLY A 97 -8.17 11.16 11.71
CA GLY A 97 -9.45 11.66 11.23
C GLY A 97 -10.61 11.27 12.11
N ALA A 98 -10.65 10.02 12.58
CA ALA A 98 -11.67 9.55 13.51
C ALA A 98 -11.60 10.29 14.85
N LYS A 99 -10.40 10.44 15.41
CA LYS A 99 -10.20 11.19 16.67
C LYS A 99 -10.65 12.64 16.55
N ALA A 100 -10.33 13.29 15.44
CA ALA A 100 -10.72 14.67 15.19
C ALA A 100 -12.24 14.87 15.14
N ARG A 101 -12.98 13.81 14.78
CA ARG A 101 -14.45 13.81 14.74
C ARG A 101 -15.10 13.29 16.02
N GLY A 102 -14.31 12.89 17.02
CA GLY A 102 -14.81 12.28 18.24
C GLY A 102 -15.27 10.83 18.06
N ALA A 103 -14.89 10.17 16.98
CA ALA A 103 -15.19 8.77 16.71
C ALA A 103 -14.16 7.83 17.35
N ASN A 104 -14.60 6.62 17.68
CA ASN A 104 -13.75 5.58 18.27
C ASN A 104 -13.56 4.35 17.37
N ALA A 105 -14.08 4.39 16.15
CA ALA A 105 -13.96 3.31 15.20
C ALA A 105 -13.98 3.83 13.76
N VAL A 106 -13.32 3.07 12.88
CA VAL A 106 -13.42 3.18 11.44
C VAL A 106 -13.98 1.85 10.93
N VAL A 107 -15.12 1.90 10.28
CA VAL A 107 -15.89 0.72 9.86
C VAL A 107 -16.03 0.66 8.35
N ASP A 108 -16.41 -0.51 7.83
CA ASP A 108 -16.56 -0.75 6.40
C ASP A 108 -15.28 -0.41 5.60
N VAL A 109 -14.12 -0.69 6.18
CA VAL A 109 -12.84 -0.36 5.55
C VAL A 109 -12.62 -1.25 4.33
N VAL A 110 -12.30 -0.61 3.21
CA VAL A 110 -11.94 -1.26 1.96
C VAL A 110 -10.63 -0.70 1.44
N SER A 111 -9.91 -1.49 0.67
CA SER A 111 -8.80 -0.98 -0.13
C SER A 111 -9.36 -0.40 -1.43
N PHE A 112 -8.78 0.71 -1.89
CA PHE A 112 -9.37 1.49 -2.98
C PHE A 112 -8.31 1.99 -3.98
N TYR A 113 -7.39 1.11 -4.35
CA TYR A 113 -6.33 1.46 -5.30
C TYR A 113 -6.91 1.78 -6.69
N LYS A 114 -6.56 2.95 -7.21
CA LYS A 114 -7.08 3.46 -8.50
C LYS A 114 -8.61 3.38 -8.62
N ARG A 115 -9.30 3.62 -7.51
CA ARG A 115 -10.77 3.55 -7.40
C ARG A 115 -11.37 2.16 -7.66
N ASN A 116 -10.57 1.12 -7.54
CA ASN A 116 -11.03 -0.27 -7.58
C ASN A 116 -11.17 -0.79 -6.15
N GLU A 117 -12.41 -1.02 -5.75
CA GLU A 117 -12.72 -1.46 -4.41
C GLU A 117 -12.34 -2.92 -4.23
N PHE A 118 -11.55 -3.20 -3.20
CA PHE A 118 -11.25 -4.54 -2.72
C PHE A 118 -11.88 -4.72 -1.34
N ARG A 119 -12.79 -5.66 -1.23
CA ARG A 119 -13.54 -5.95 -0.02
C ARG A 119 -13.15 -7.31 0.53
N SER A 120 -12.74 -7.36 1.77
CA SER A 120 -12.44 -8.60 2.49
C SER A 120 -12.65 -8.37 3.98
N ALA A 121 -13.18 -9.36 4.66
CA ALA A 121 -13.37 -9.31 6.11
C ALA A 121 -12.06 -9.53 6.89
N THR A 122 -10.96 -9.89 6.24
CA THR A 122 -9.69 -10.25 6.87
C THR A 122 -8.47 -9.55 6.30
N HIS A 123 -8.48 -9.23 5.01
CA HIS A 123 -7.30 -8.74 4.29
C HIS A 123 -7.53 -7.36 3.68
N TYR A 124 -6.45 -6.63 3.55
CA TYR A 124 -6.35 -5.44 2.71
C TYR A 124 -5.39 -5.73 1.55
N GLU A 125 -5.48 -4.93 0.50
CA GLU A 125 -4.52 -4.98 -0.59
C GLU A 125 -3.79 -3.66 -0.76
N CYS A 126 -2.57 -3.74 -1.23
CA CYS A 126 -1.81 -2.60 -1.71
C CYS A 126 -1.02 -2.97 -2.96
N TYR A 127 -0.53 -1.96 -3.62
CA TYR A 127 0.34 -2.11 -4.77
C TYR A 127 1.69 -1.47 -4.43
N ALA A 128 2.73 -2.30 -4.42
CA ALA A 128 4.07 -1.82 -4.21
C ALA A 128 4.58 -1.18 -5.49
N GLY A 129 4.99 0.06 -5.41
CA GLY A 129 5.56 0.78 -6.53
C GLY A 129 6.86 1.45 -6.12
N THR A 130 7.79 1.55 -7.08
CA THR A 130 8.97 2.39 -6.94
C THR A 130 8.70 3.72 -7.61
N LEU A 131 8.98 4.80 -6.91
CA LEU A 131 8.97 6.16 -7.45
C LEU A 131 10.36 6.54 -7.91
#